data_329dd5e2435a96c9cc221469e8d7bc5b
#
_entry.id   329dd5e2435a96c9cc221469e8d7bc5b
#
_cell.length_a   1.000
_cell.length_b   1.000
_cell.length_c   1.000
_cell.angle_alpha   90.00
_cell.angle_beta   90.00
_cell.angle_gamma   90.00
#
_symmetry.space_group_name_H-M   'P 1'
#
loop_
_entity.id
_entity.type
_entity.pdbx_description
1 polymer ?
#
loop_
_entity_poly.entity_id
_entity_poly.type
_entity_poly.pdbx_seq_one_letter_code
_entity_poly.pdbx_strand_id
1 'polypeptide(L)'
;MKKNLYIFYLLIVFINGCDLFSTRTPEPPINKKTAFIPPTSSDVVVKNLQSSISEKNVDNYIACLTDNTDITGKQMFSFIPTSDVFAVYSSVFQYWDLYAERRYFNTMINATPRDIIPDLKLYNQQTIPLQQDSVIYVFDYLLSVPHSVDGVPKAVSGRMQLTVNLKHTNGLWSISTWIDTKSSNDSLPYSWSFLKAKFSN
;
A
#
# COMPACT_ATOMS: atom_id res chain seq x y z
N MET A 1 9.99 58.42 -49.21
CA MET A 1 10.81 57.19 -49.06
C MET A 1 11.14 56.82 -47.62
N LYS A 2 11.29 57.72 -46.64
CA LYS A 2 11.66 57.37 -45.25
C LYS A 2 10.52 56.67 -44.47
N LYS A 3 9.24 56.95 -44.77
CA LYS A 3 8.10 56.39 -44.04
C LYS A 3 7.90 54.89 -44.29
N ASN A 4 8.23 54.39 -45.46
CA ASN A 4 8.11 52.99 -45.83
C ASN A 4 9.21 52.08 -45.20
N LEU A 5 10.34 52.70 -44.87
CA LEU A 5 11.50 52.04 -44.25
C LEU A 5 11.18 51.67 -42.77
N TYR A 6 10.45 52.55 -42.06
CA TYR A 6 10.05 52.28 -40.68
C TYR A 6 8.99 51.16 -40.59
N ILE A 7 8.11 51.04 -41.56
CA ILE A 7 7.10 49.96 -41.63
C ILE A 7 7.79 48.62 -41.88
N PHE A 8 8.84 48.59 -42.69
CA PHE A 8 9.62 47.39 -42.99
C PHE A 8 10.42 46.94 -41.76
N TYR A 9 10.99 47.85 -40.97
CA TYR A 9 11.68 47.54 -39.72
C TYR A 9 10.72 47.07 -38.63
N LEU A 10 9.53 47.63 -38.54
CA LEU A 10 8.50 47.21 -37.58
C LEU A 10 8.00 45.78 -37.87
N LEU A 11 7.92 45.41 -39.15
CA LEU A 11 7.49 44.06 -39.56
C LEU A 11 8.52 42.99 -39.20
N ILE A 12 9.83 43.31 -39.24
CA ILE A 12 10.90 42.35 -38.89
C ILE A 12 10.96 42.05 -37.41
N VAL A 13 10.54 42.97 -36.52
CA VAL A 13 10.52 42.78 -35.07
C VAL A 13 9.44 41.79 -34.64
N PHE A 14 8.34 41.70 -35.41
CA PHE A 14 7.25 40.75 -35.11
C PHE A 14 7.54 39.30 -35.53
N ILE A 15 8.55 39.02 -36.33
CA ILE A 15 8.84 37.65 -36.81
C ILE A 15 9.71 36.87 -35.83
N ASN A 16 10.36 37.53 -34.85
CA ASN A 16 11.21 36.87 -33.86
C ASN A 16 10.45 36.47 -32.56
N GLY A 17 9.09 36.58 -32.55
CA GLY A 17 8.27 36.29 -31.37
C GLY A 17 7.77 34.86 -31.22
N CYS A 18 8.22 33.91 -32.05
CA CYS A 18 7.69 32.54 -32.04
C CYS A 18 8.12 31.66 -30.86
N ASP A 19 9.06 32.09 -30.01
CA ASP A 19 9.51 31.28 -28.85
C ASP A 19 8.84 31.65 -27.53
N LEU A 20 7.97 32.68 -27.53
CA LEU A 20 7.24 33.07 -26.29
C LEU A 20 6.11 32.15 -25.91
N PHE A 21 5.74 31.16 -26.73
CA PHE A 21 4.70 30.17 -26.49
C PHE A 21 5.22 28.73 -26.62
N SER A 22 6.51 28.48 -26.36
CA SER A 22 6.96 27.10 -26.22
C SER A 22 6.25 26.49 -25.00
N THR A 23 5.19 25.74 -25.23
CA THR A 23 4.55 24.92 -24.20
C THR A 23 5.63 23.95 -23.69
N ARG A 24 5.82 23.96 -22.36
CA ARG A 24 6.66 22.98 -21.66
C ARG A 24 6.38 21.59 -22.23
N THR A 25 7.42 20.90 -22.72
CA THR A 25 7.27 19.50 -23.15
C THR A 25 6.62 18.74 -22.01
N PRO A 26 5.49 18.04 -22.26
CA PRO A 26 4.87 17.21 -21.25
C PRO A 26 5.92 16.24 -20.69
N GLU A 27 6.09 16.23 -19.37
CA GLU A 27 6.93 15.24 -18.74
C GLU A 27 6.40 13.87 -19.17
N PRO A 28 7.28 12.92 -19.61
CA PRO A 28 6.81 11.58 -19.93
C PRO A 28 6.10 11.03 -18.70
N PRO A 29 4.94 10.38 -18.86
CA PRO A 29 4.22 9.79 -17.75
C PRO A 29 5.20 8.89 -17.00
N ILE A 30 5.31 9.09 -15.68
CA ILE A 30 6.09 8.20 -14.81
C ILE A 30 5.32 6.88 -14.79
N ASN A 31 5.49 6.08 -15.83
CA ASN A 31 5.01 4.71 -15.89
C ASN A 31 5.85 3.85 -14.93
N LYS A 32 5.70 4.05 -13.63
CA LYS A 32 5.99 2.97 -12.69
C LYS A 32 5.01 1.86 -13.05
N LYS A 33 5.47 0.88 -13.84
CA LYS A 33 4.70 -0.33 -14.07
C LYS A 33 4.41 -0.94 -12.70
N THR A 34 3.19 -0.78 -12.24
CA THR A 34 2.72 -1.47 -11.05
C THR A 34 2.30 -2.88 -11.43
N ALA A 35 2.62 -3.85 -10.57
CA ALA A 35 2.12 -5.22 -10.71
C ALA A 35 0.68 -5.36 -10.19
N PHE A 36 0.06 -4.28 -9.70
CA PHE A 36 -1.32 -4.31 -9.21
C PHE A 36 -2.30 -4.56 -10.35
N ILE A 37 -3.11 -5.59 -10.18
CA ILE A 37 -4.20 -5.96 -11.10
C ILE A 37 -5.54 -5.88 -10.37
N PRO A 38 -6.65 -5.55 -11.07
CA PRO A 38 -7.97 -5.57 -10.46
C PRO A 38 -8.24 -6.92 -9.77
N PRO A 39 -8.57 -6.94 -8.48
CA PRO A 39 -8.72 -8.16 -7.70
C PRO A 39 -10.05 -8.87 -7.99
N THR A 40 -10.16 -9.48 -9.17
CA THR A 40 -11.35 -10.25 -9.62
C THR A 40 -11.46 -11.62 -8.96
N SER A 41 -10.46 -12.05 -8.21
CA SER A 41 -10.48 -13.24 -7.37
C SER A 41 -9.72 -13.00 -6.06
N SER A 42 -10.01 -13.77 -5.03
CA SER A 42 -9.43 -13.59 -3.70
C SER A 42 -7.91 -13.78 -3.65
N ASP A 43 -7.35 -14.67 -4.47
CA ASP A 43 -5.91 -14.92 -4.58
C ASP A 43 -5.15 -13.72 -5.19
N VAL A 44 -5.80 -12.96 -6.08
CA VAL A 44 -5.24 -11.74 -6.67
C VAL A 44 -5.03 -10.67 -5.59
N VAL A 45 -5.93 -10.59 -4.58
CA VAL A 45 -5.76 -9.66 -3.44
C VAL A 45 -4.46 -9.95 -2.69
N VAL A 46 -4.16 -11.22 -2.42
CA VAL A 46 -2.94 -11.63 -1.72
C VAL A 46 -1.69 -11.29 -2.53
N LYS A 47 -1.71 -11.53 -3.84
CA LYS A 47 -0.62 -11.16 -4.75
C LYS A 47 -0.41 -9.64 -4.81
N ASN A 48 -1.51 -8.88 -4.89
CA ASN A 48 -1.45 -7.42 -4.86
C ASN A 48 -0.88 -6.90 -3.54
N LEU A 49 -1.22 -7.52 -2.40
CA LEU A 49 -0.66 -7.17 -1.10
C LEU A 49 0.87 -7.34 -1.10
N GLN A 50 1.39 -8.48 -1.58
CA GLN A 50 2.84 -8.72 -1.68
C GLN A 50 3.51 -7.72 -2.63
N SER A 51 2.93 -7.49 -3.81
CA SER A 51 3.46 -6.56 -4.80
C SER A 51 3.47 -5.12 -4.28
N SER A 52 2.43 -4.67 -3.61
CA SER A 52 2.33 -3.31 -3.06
C SER A 52 3.42 -3.04 -2.01
N ILE A 53 3.80 -4.04 -1.23
CA ILE A 53 4.90 -3.96 -0.25
C ILE A 53 6.24 -3.81 -0.98
N SER A 54 6.53 -4.69 -1.93
CA SER A 54 7.79 -4.65 -2.68
C SER A 54 7.94 -3.39 -3.55
N GLU A 55 6.83 -2.89 -4.10
CA GLU A 55 6.77 -1.65 -4.87
C GLU A 55 6.76 -0.40 -4.00
N LYS A 56 6.63 -0.53 -2.67
CA LYS A 56 6.46 0.58 -1.72
C LYS A 56 5.28 1.48 -2.11
N ASN A 57 4.20 0.88 -2.59
CA ASN A 57 3.05 1.60 -3.11
C ASN A 57 1.92 1.61 -2.08
N VAL A 58 1.78 2.75 -1.38
CA VAL A 58 0.78 2.94 -0.32
C VAL A 58 -0.64 2.82 -0.86
N ASP A 59 -0.93 3.36 -2.04
CA ASP A 59 -2.29 3.34 -2.59
C ASP A 59 -2.70 1.93 -3.00
N ASN A 60 -1.80 1.18 -3.62
CA ASN A 60 -2.04 -0.23 -3.96
C ASN A 60 -2.20 -1.11 -2.71
N TYR A 61 -1.40 -0.84 -1.67
CA TYR A 61 -1.52 -1.53 -0.39
C TYR A 61 -2.91 -1.33 0.23
N ILE A 62 -3.36 -0.08 0.31
CA ILE A 62 -4.68 0.25 0.84
C ILE A 62 -5.81 -0.26 -0.05
N ALA A 63 -5.62 -0.30 -1.36
CA ALA A 63 -6.60 -0.85 -2.31
C ALA A 63 -6.84 -2.37 -2.12
N CYS A 64 -5.94 -3.09 -1.45
CA CYS A 64 -6.16 -4.48 -1.05
C CYS A 64 -7.14 -4.63 0.12
N LEU A 65 -7.40 -3.55 0.88
CA LEU A 65 -8.20 -3.58 2.09
C LEU A 65 -9.62 -3.06 1.82
N THR A 66 -10.57 -3.51 2.63
CA THR A 66 -11.97 -3.05 2.49
C THR A 66 -12.09 -1.61 2.93
N ASP A 67 -12.59 -0.74 2.05
CA ASP A 67 -12.88 0.65 2.35
C ASP A 67 -14.30 0.84 2.91
N ASN A 68 -14.53 2.00 3.52
CA ASN A 68 -15.80 2.36 4.16
C ASN A 68 -16.89 2.75 3.15
N THR A 69 -16.64 2.64 1.85
CA THR A 69 -17.56 3.12 0.80
C THR A 69 -18.61 2.07 0.41
N ASP A 70 -18.53 0.86 0.95
CA ASP A 70 -19.61 -0.12 0.76
C ASP A 70 -20.83 0.29 1.57
N ILE A 71 -21.80 0.91 0.90
CA ILE A 71 -23.05 1.47 1.46
C ILE A 71 -23.92 0.39 2.13
N THR A 72 -23.67 -0.88 1.87
CA THR A 72 -24.34 -2.00 2.56
C THR A 72 -23.84 -2.21 3.99
N GLY A 73 -22.82 -1.46 4.42
CA GLY A 73 -22.64 -0.96 5.79
C GLY A 73 -22.11 -1.95 6.80
N LYS A 74 -21.48 -3.08 6.47
CA LYS A 74 -21.12 -4.06 7.51
C LYS A 74 -19.69 -4.59 7.52
N GLN A 75 -18.84 -4.30 6.55
CA GLN A 75 -17.47 -4.84 6.55
C GLN A 75 -16.43 -3.73 6.34
N MET A 76 -16.14 -3.01 7.41
CA MET A 76 -14.96 -2.13 7.47
C MET A 76 -13.72 -3.00 7.71
N PHE A 77 -12.57 -2.56 7.20
CA PHE A 77 -11.30 -3.21 7.50
C PHE A 77 -11.05 -3.23 9.00
N SER A 78 -10.65 -4.39 9.52
CA SER A 78 -10.30 -4.61 10.92
C SER A 78 -8.97 -5.34 11.03
N PHE A 79 -8.09 -4.83 11.89
CA PHE A 79 -6.83 -5.50 12.25
C PHE A 79 -6.87 -5.95 13.70
N ILE A 80 -6.53 -7.22 13.94
CA ILE A 80 -6.45 -7.82 15.28
C ILE A 80 -4.98 -8.16 15.53
N PRO A 81 -4.31 -7.41 16.43
CA PRO A 81 -2.89 -7.63 16.76
C PRO A 81 -2.70 -8.88 17.63
N THR A 82 -1.45 -9.31 17.74
CA THR A 82 -1.07 -10.34 18.71
C THR A 82 -1.34 -9.89 20.15
N SER A 83 -1.72 -10.81 21.01
CA SER A 83 -2.12 -10.49 22.40
C SER A 83 -1.03 -9.85 23.23
N ASP A 84 0.22 -10.26 23.05
CA ASP A 84 1.39 -9.70 23.72
C ASP A 84 1.64 -8.25 23.31
N VAL A 85 1.52 -7.93 22.02
CA VAL A 85 1.66 -6.57 21.50
C VAL A 85 0.47 -5.71 21.92
N PHE A 86 -0.75 -6.24 21.88
CA PHE A 86 -1.94 -5.51 22.35
C PHE A 86 -1.83 -5.13 23.83
N ALA A 87 -1.31 -6.03 24.68
CA ALA A 87 -1.13 -5.76 26.10
C ALA A 87 -0.22 -4.54 26.37
N VAL A 88 0.78 -4.29 25.51
CA VAL A 88 1.74 -3.19 25.67
C VAL A 88 1.30 -1.93 24.92
N TYR A 89 0.66 -2.08 23.76
CA TYR A 89 0.33 -1.00 22.81
C TYR A 89 -1.18 -0.88 22.58
N SER A 90 -2.01 -1.13 23.60
CA SER A 90 -3.48 -1.12 23.48
C SER A 90 -4.01 0.21 22.92
N SER A 91 -3.45 1.33 23.32
CA SER A 91 -3.85 2.66 22.83
C SER A 91 -3.64 2.85 21.33
N VAL A 92 -2.65 2.17 20.73
CA VAL A 92 -2.38 2.22 19.29
C VAL A 92 -3.45 1.46 18.52
N PHE A 93 -3.90 0.32 19.04
CA PHE A 93 -4.80 -0.60 18.32
C PHE A 93 -6.27 -0.44 18.68
N GLN A 94 -6.62 0.35 19.70
CA GLN A 94 -8.00 0.52 20.15
C GLN A 94 -8.94 1.01 19.05
N TYR A 95 -8.45 1.83 18.12
CA TYR A 95 -9.20 2.39 17.00
C TYR A 95 -8.42 2.22 15.68
N TRP A 96 -7.92 1.00 15.45
CA TRP A 96 -7.14 0.71 14.25
C TRP A 96 -8.07 0.55 13.04
N ASP A 97 -8.12 1.57 12.22
CA ASP A 97 -8.90 1.65 11.00
C ASP A 97 -8.01 1.71 9.75
N LEU A 98 -8.62 1.90 8.60
CA LEU A 98 -7.92 2.04 7.31
C LEU A 98 -7.00 3.26 7.26
N TYR A 99 -7.33 4.33 8.00
CA TYR A 99 -6.49 5.52 8.09
C TYR A 99 -5.23 5.24 8.90
N ALA A 100 -5.37 4.55 10.03
CA ALA A 100 -4.23 4.10 10.85
C ALA A 100 -3.32 3.15 10.05
N GLU A 101 -3.91 2.23 9.28
CA GLU A 101 -3.19 1.31 8.41
C GLU A 101 -2.39 2.06 7.31
N ARG A 102 -3.00 3.05 6.67
CA ARG A 102 -2.32 3.91 5.67
C ARG A 102 -1.16 4.68 6.29
N ARG A 103 -1.37 5.28 7.45
CA ARG A 103 -0.34 6.05 8.16
C ARG A 103 0.85 5.17 8.54
N TYR A 104 0.58 4.02 9.16
CA TYR A 104 1.60 3.03 9.48
C TYR A 104 2.42 2.66 8.26
N PHE A 105 1.77 2.20 7.19
CA PHE A 105 2.47 1.71 6.01
C PHE A 105 3.29 2.82 5.34
N ASN A 106 2.74 4.03 5.25
CA ASN A 106 3.46 5.19 4.72
C ASN A 106 4.71 5.54 5.55
N THR A 107 4.60 5.52 6.88
CA THR A 107 5.76 5.77 7.78
C THR A 107 6.85 4.70 7.58
N MET A 108 6.46 3.44 7.54
CA MET A 108 7.38 2.32 7.33
C MET A 108 8.12 2.41 5.98
N ILE A 109 7.38 2.70 4.90
CA ILE A 109 7.97 2.82 3.55
C ILE A 109 8.92 4.02 3.46
N ASN A 110 8.57 5.16 4.07
CA ASN A 110 9.43 6.34 4.08
C ASN A 110 10.72 6.12 4.89
N ALA A 111 10.71 5.25 5.90
CA ALA A 111 11.89 4.85 6.65
C ALA A 111 12.78 3.85 5.89
N THR A 112 12.28 3.25 4.82
CA THR A 112 13.01 2.27 4.01
C THR A 112 13.80 2.99 2.92
N PRO A 113 15.13 2.78 2.77
CA PRO A 113 15.95 3.38 1.72
C PRO A 113 15.36 3.11 0.32
N ARG A 114 15.58 4.06 -0.61
CA ARG A 114 14.94 4.00 -1.94
C ARG A 114 15.34 2.79 -2.78
N ASP A 115 16.59 2.39 -2.68
CA ASP A 115 17.23 1.29 -3.41
C ASP A 115 16.96 -0.09 -2.78
N ILE A 116 16.39 -0.14 -1.57
CA ILE A 116 16.09 -1.39 -0.88
C ILE A 116 14.62 -1.75 -1.06
N ILE A 117 14.36 -3.01 -1.39
CA ILE A 117 13.04 -3.55 -1.64
C ILE A 117 12.58 -4.34 -0.40
N PRO A 118 11.50 -3.95 0.28
CA PRO A 118 10.85 -4.79 1.28
C PRO A 118 10.31 -6.07 0.64
N ASP A 119 10.30 -7.15 1.39
CA ASP A 119 9.87 -8.45 0.89
C ASP A 119 8.93 -9.14 1.89
N LEU A 120 7.78 -9.59 1.41
CA LEU A 120 6.82 -10.41 2.14
C LEU A 120 6.81 -11.81 1.56
N LYS A 121 7.34 -12.77 2.32
CA LYS A 121 7.24 -14.20 1.99
C LYS A 121 6.07 -14.81 2.72
N LEU A 122 5.22 -15.53 1.97
CA LEU A 122 4.09 -16.28 2.47
C LEU A 122 4.32 -17.76 2.19
N TYR A 123 4.08 -18.60 3.19
CA TYR A 123 4.24 -20.04 3.08
C TYR A 123 3.20 -20.77 3.93
N ASN A 124 3.11 -22.09 3.80
CA ASN A 124 2.16 -22.93 4.53
C ASN A 124 0.70 -22.48 4.36
N GLN A 125 0.35 -22.06 3.13
CA GLN A 125 -1.00 -21.57 2.82
C GLN A 125 -2.07 -22.61 3.14
N GLN A 126 -3.08 -22.17 3.89
CA GLN A 126 -4.35 -22.87 4.07
C GLN A 126 -5.46 -21.97 3.54
N THR A 127 -6.42 -22.56 2.84
CA THR A 127 -7.57 -21.85 2.29
C THR A 127 -8.83 -22.47 2.84
N ILE A 128 -9.65 -21.68 3.51
CA ILE A 128 -10.89 -22.11 4.15
C ILE A 128 -12.06 -21.34 3.51
N PRO A 129 -12.82 -21.95 2.60
CA PRO A 129 -14.02 -21.33 2.08
C PRO A 129 -15.04 -21.13 3.22
N LEU A 130 -15.57 -19.92 3.37
CA LEU A 130 -16.65 -19.63 4.31
C LEU A 130 -18.00 -19.67 3.63
N GLN A 131 -18.11 -18.95 2.50
CA GLN A 131 -19.31 -18.79 1.66
C GLN A 131 -18.86 -18.55 0.22
N GLN A 132 -19.83 -18.44 -0.70
CA GLN A 132 -19.51 -18.18 -2.12
C GLN A 132 -18.67 -16.90 -2.32
N ASP A 133 -18.90 -15.88 -1.48
CA ASP A 133 -18.30 -14.54 -1.59
C ASP A 133 -17.32 -14.22 -0.45
N SER A 134 -16.85 -15.25 0.26
CA SER A 134 -15.95 -15.08 1.41
C SER A 134 -15.01 -16.26 1.56
N VAL A 135 -13.73 -15.97 1.80
CA VAL A 135 -12.67 -16.97 2.01
C VAL A 135 -11.71 -16.50 3.09
N ILE A 136 -11.23 -17.45 3.90
CA ILE A 136 -10.13 -17.21 4.82
C ILE A 136 -8.86 -17.83 4.24
N TYR A 137 -7.81 -17.02 4.18
CA TYR A 137 -6.45 -17.48 3.96
C TYR A 137 -5.68 -17.45 5.27
N VAL A 138 -4.95 -18.51 5.56
CA VAL A 138 -3.99 -18.56 6.66
C VAL A 138 -2.62 -18.81 6.07
N PHE A 139 -1.65 -17.97 6.47
CA PHE A 139 -0.24 -18.09 6.04
C PHE A 139 0.67 -17.98 7.25
N ASP A 140 1.77 -18.70 7.23
CA ASP A 140 2.95 -18.27 7.95
C ASP A 140 3.66 -17.22 7.11
N TYR A 141 4.25 -16.19 7.72
CA TYR A 141 4.89 -15.10 6.99
C TYR A 141 6.28 -14.76 7.55
N LEU A 142 7.10 -14.23 6.65
CA LEU A 142 8.32 -13.51 6.95
C LEU A 142 8.27 -12.19 6.19
N LEU A 143 8.23 -11.07 6.92
CA LEU A 143 8.30 -9.73 6.35
C LEU A 143 9.67 -9.12 6.65
N SER A 144 10.40 -8.77 5.62
CA SER A 144 11.66 -8.03 5.67
C SER A 144 11.44 -6.58 5.26
N VAL A 145 11.76 -5.65 6.15
CA VAL A 145 11.69 -4.20 5.90
C VAL A 145 13.01 -3.58 6.37
N PRO A 146 14.05 -3.57 5.55
CA PRO A 146 15.32 -2.95 5.91
C PRO A 146 15.17 -1.43 6.05
N HIS A 147 15.40 -0.90 7.23
CA HIS A 147 15.31 0.52 7.59
C HIS A 147 16.39 0.89 8.59
N SER A 148 16.56 2.19 8.86
CA SER A 148 17.57 2.73 9.80
C SER A 148 16.99 3.18 11.14
N VAL A 149 15.71 2.85 11.45
CA VAL A 149 15.08 3.24 12.71
C VAL A 149 15.61 2.37 13.85
N ASP A 150 16.20 2.99 14.86
CA ASP A 150 16.77 2.29 16.01
C ASP A 150 15.68 1.63 16.87
N GLY A 151 16.00 0.45 17.40
CA GLY A 151 15.09 -0.28 18.28
C GLY A 151 13.86 -0.89 17.59
N VAL A 152 13.79 -0.82 16.24
CA VAL A 152 12.74 -1.45 15.44
C VAL A 152 13.33 -2.63 14.67
N PRO A 153 12.71 -3.83 14.68
CA PRO A 153 13.23 -4.98 13.96
C PRO A 153 13.11 -4.79 12.44
N LYS A 154 14.16 -5.19 11.70
CA LYS A 154 14.21 -5.14 10.23
C LYS A 154 13.50 -6.32 9.57
N ALA A 155 13.16 -7.32 10.35
CA ALA A 155 12.38 -8.47 9.91
C ALA A 155 11.49 -8.96 11.06
N VAL A 156 10.30 -9.43 10.69
CA VAL A 156 9.30 -9.97 11.61
C VAL A 156 8.68 -11.23 11.01
N SER A 157 8.25 -12.15 11.86
CA SER A 157 7.59 -13.38 11.44
C SER A 157 6.38 -13.67 12.33
N GLY A 158 5.47 -14.50 11.81
CA GLY A 158 4.27 -14.91 12.51
C GLY A 158 3.33 -15.66 11.58
N ARG A 159 2.10 -15.74 12.01
CA ARG A 159 0.99 -16.29 11.22
C ARG A 159 -0.05 -15.22 11.03
N MET A 160 -0.47 -15.03 9.77
CA MET A 160 -1.58 -14.15 9.45
C MET A 160 -2.80 -14.94 9.00
N GLN A 161 -3.96 -14.48 9.41
CA GLN A 161 -5.24 -14.92 8.87
C GLN A 161 -5.91 -13.72 8.20
N LEU A 162 -6.26 -13.88 6.92
CA LEU A 162 -6.92 -12.86 6.12
C LEU A 162 -8.32 -13.34 5.76
N THR A 163 -9.35 -12.61 6.16
CA THR A 163 -10.70 -12.80 5.64
C THR A 163 -10.86 -11.89 4.42
N VAL A 164 -11.10 -12.49 3.27
CA VAL A 164 -11.20 -11.80 1.99
C VAL A 164 -12.62 -11.96 1.47
N ASN A 165 -13.27 -10.84 1.14
CA ASN A 165 -14.67 -10.81 0.73
C ASN A 165 -14.84 -10.14 -0.63
N LEU A 166 -15.82 -10.60 -1.38
CA LEU A 166 -16.30 -9.99 -2.61
C LEU A 166 -17.12 -8.74 -2.27
N LYS A 167 -16.77 -7.60 -2.84
CA LYS A 167 -17.59 -6.39 -2.79
C LYS A 167 -18.68 -6.47 -3.87
N HIS A 168 -19.94 -6.57 -3.47
CA HIS A 168 -21.05 -6.66 -4.41
C HIS A 168 -21.26 -5.39 -5.23
N THR A 169 -20.75 -4.25 -4.76
CA THR A 169 -20.86 -2.95 -5.45
C THR A 169 -20.06 -2.88 -6.73
N ASN A 170 -18.91 -3.57 -6.81
CA ASN A 170 -18.00 -3.48 -7.95
C ASN A 170 -17.46 -4.84 -8.44
N GLY A 171 -17.83 -5.96 -7.78
CA GLY A 171 -17.36 -7.29 -8.12
C GLY A 171 -15.87 -7.56 -7.85
N LEU A 172 -15.24 -6.74 -7.01
CA LEU A 172 -13.83 -6.90 -6.64
C LEU A 172 -13.67 -7.44 -5.22
N TRP A 173 -12.62 -8.21 -5.00
CA TRP A 173 -12.29 -8.79 -3.71
C TRP A 173 -11.40 -7.87 -2.89
N SER A 174 -11.55 -7.89 -1.55
CA SER A 174 -10.71 -7.12 -0.61
C SER A 174 -10.62 -7.80 0.75
N ILE A 175 -9.56 -7.49 1.51
CA ILE A 175 -9.35 -7.98 2.87
C ILE A 175 -10.22 -7.17 3.82
N SER A 176 -11.15 -7.80 4.51
CA SER A 176 -11.99 -7.18 5.55
C SER A 176 -11.43 -7.36 6.96
N THR A 177 -10.77 -8.50 7.22
CA THR A 177 -10.19 -8.77 8.54
C THR A 177 -8.79 -9.34 8.39
N TRP A 178 -7.89 -8.81 9.18
CA TRP A 178 -6.53 -9.32 9.29
C TRP A 178 -6.22 -9.63 10.75
N ILE A 179 -5.97 -10.89 11.05
CA ILE A 179 -5.56 -11.33 12.38
C ILE A 179 -4.08 -11.70 12.31
N ASP A 180 -3.27 -11.11 13.19
CA ASP A 180 -1.86 -11.42 13.35
C ASP A 180 -1.66 -12.26 14.61
N THR A 181 -0.93 -13.36 14.51
CA THR A 181 -0.64 -14.26 15.62
C THR A 181 0.83 -14.69 15.61
N LYS A 182 1.35 -14.99 16.79
CA LYS A 182 2.65 -15.65 16.92
C LYS A 182 2.47 -17.16 16.95
N SER A 183 3.43 -17.86 16.36
CA SER A 183 3.55 -19.31 16.47
C SER A 183 4.74 -19.66 17.36
N SER A 184 4.67 -20.80 18.06
CA SER A 184 5.81 -21.33 18.80
C SER A 184 7.02 -21.66 17.93
N ASN A 185 6.81 -21.79 16.62
CA ASN A 185 7.84 -22.10 15.61
C ASN A 185 8.35 -20.84 14.88
N ASP A 186 7.95 -19.65 15.31
CA ASP A 186 8.41 -18.41 14.68
C ASP A 186 9.92 -18.25 14.86
N SER A 187 10.60 -17.98 13.75
CA SER A 187 12.07 -17.82 13.73
C SER A 187 12.54 -16.50 14.34
N LEU A 188 11.64 -15.51 14.46
CA LEU A 188 11.94 -14.17 14.96
C LEU A 188 11.07 -13.82 16.19
N PRO A 189 11.61 -13.00 17.13
CA PRO A 189 10.90 -12.67 18.37
C PRO A 189 9.69 -11.73 18.17
N TYR A 190 9.65 -10.99 17.06
CA TYR A 190 8.65 -9.96 16.82
C TYR A 190 7.70 -10.32 15.68
N SER A 191 6.43 -9.93 15.85
CA SER A 191 5.36 -10.08 14.86
C SER A 191 5.14 -8.79 14.04
N TRP A 192 4.28 -8.87 13.02
CA TRP A 192 3.87 -7.70 12.25
C TRP A 192 3.13 -6.67 13.12
N SER A 193 2.36 -7.12 14.11
CA SER A 193 1.74 -6.24 15.10
C SER A 193 2.75 -5.34 15.79
N PHE A 194 3.91 -5.88 16.19
CA PHE A 194 4.96 -5.09 16.80
C PHE A 194 5.51 -4.02 15.85
N LEU A 195 5.72 -4.39 14.58
CA LEU A 195 6.18 -3.44 13.57
C LEU A 195 5.14 -2.31 13.36
N LYS A 196 3.84 -2.67 13.28
CA LYS A 196 2.75 -1.69 13.19
C LYS A 196 2.76 -0.73 14.39
N ALA A 197 2.89 -1.24 15.60
CA ALA A 197 2.95 -0.41 16.80
C ALA A 197 4.11 0.57 16.75
N LYS A 198 5.29 0.13 16.30
CA LYS A 198 6.51 0.96 16.27
C LYS A 198 6.47 2.07 15.22
N PHE A 199 5.87 1.83 14.06
CA PHE A 199 5.75 2.83 12.99
C PHE A 199 4.51 3.72 13.10
N SER A 200 3.67 3.52 14.13
CA SER A 200 2.46 4.32 14.39
C SER A 200 2.60 5.29 15.58
N ASN A 201 3.67 5.17 16.36
CA ASN A 201 3.99 6.04 17.49
C ASN A 201 4.84 7.24 17.05
#